data_acc866ea2b008a8008908855ba323be0
#
_entry.id   acc866ea2b008a8008908855ba323be0
#
_cell.length_a   1.000
_cell.length_b   1.000
_cell.length_c   1.000
_cell.angle_alpha   90.00
_cell.angle_beta   90.00
_cell.angle_gamma   90.00
#
_symmetry.space_group_name_H-M   'P 1'
#
loop_
_entity.id
_entity.type
_entity.pdbx_description
1 polymer ?
#
loop_
_entity_poly.entity_id
_entity_poly.type
_entity_poly.pdbx_seq_one_letter_code
_entity_poly.pdbx_strand_id
1 'polypeptide(L)'
;MNLKVVSLTAIAVAALTAPAFAHHSFAMFDAEQTVTFQGTVKEFEWRNPHAWLRVMVNDEKSGKPVLWALELSSPARLVTMGMRSDSVKEGDNVSVTFHPMKDGTRGGQFIQAVLPNGKQVIRANARDENQTQ
;
A
#
# COMPACT_ATOMS: atom_id res chain seq x y z
N MET A 1 -55.49 -7.98 8.66
CA MET A 1 -54.09 -7.57 8.47
C MET A 1 -53.67 -7.94 7.05
N ASN A 2 -53.45 -6.96 6.20
CA ASN A 2 -53.21 -7.18 4.77
C ASN A 2 -51.83 -7.80 4.51
N LEU A 3 -51.80 -9.00 3.90
CA LEU A 3 -50.57 -9.69 3.51
C LEU A 3 -49.61 -8.84 2.63
N LYS A 4 -50.10 -7.82 1.97
CA LYS A 4 -49.34 -6.90 1.11
C LYS A 4 -48.39 -5.96 1.91
N VAL A 5 -48.70 -5.67 3.17
CA VAL A 5 -47.88 -4.79 4.02
C VAL A 5 -46.69 -5.56 4.61
N VAL A 6 -46.83 -6.86 4.87
CA VAL A 6 -45.77 -7.71 5.41
C VAL A 6 -44.63 -7.93 4.39
N SER A 7 -45.01 -8.04 3.09
CA SER A 7 -44.00 -8.24 2.02
C SER A 7 -43.10 -7.04 1.76
N LEU A 8 -43.58 -5.80 1.93
CA LEU A 8 -42.78 -4.60 1.73
C LEU A 8 -41.76 -4.40 2.86
N THR A 9 -42.13 -4.76 4.10
CA THR A 9 -41.24 -4.61 5.25
C THR A 9 -40.08 -5.61 5.23
N ALA A 10 -40.29 -6.81 4.73
CA ALA A 10 -39.27 -7.84 4.59
C ALA A 10 -38.20 -7.49 3.54
N ILE A 11 -38.60 -6.81 2.45
CA ILE A 11 -37.65 -6.38 1.40
C ILE A 11 -36.77 -5.21 1.87
N ALA A 12 -37.32 -4.30 2.68
CA ALA A 12 -36.58 -3.16 3.20
C ALA A 12 -35.46 -3.56 4.22
N VAL A 13 -35.67 -4.64 4.98
CA VAL A 13 -34.66 -5.13 5.94
C VAL A 13 -33.51 -5.89 5.26
N ALA A 14 -33.78 -6.58 4.13
CA ALA A 14 -32.75 -7.29 3.39
C ALA A 14 -31.75 -6.37 2.67
N ALA A 15 -32.13 -5.13 2.38
CA ALA A 15 -31.26 -4.15 1.71
C ALA A 15 -30.19 -3.51 2.64
N LEU A 16 -30.28 -3.70 3.96
CA LEU A 16 -29.37 -3.11 4.94
C LEU A 16 -28.20 -4.02 5.35
N THR A 17 -28.12 -5.24 4.80
CA THR A 17 -27.05 -6.19 5.10
C THR A 17 -26.01 -6.31 3.99
N ALA A 18 -25.82 -5.27 3.18
CA ALA A 18 -24.63 -5.22 2.33
C ALA A 18 -23.39 -5.21 3.24
N PRO A 19 -22.49 -6.21 3.13
CA PRO A 19 -21.25 -6.15 3.88
C PRO A 19 -20.55 -4.87 3.45
N ALA A 20 -20.41 -3.94 4.38
CA ALA A 20 -19.50 -2.83 4.21
C ALA A 20 -18.12 -3.48 4.11
N PHE A 21 -17.57 -3.63 2.90
CA PHE A 21 -16.13 -3.83 2.70
C PHE A 21 -15.46 -2.52 3.12
N ALA A 22 -15.51 -2.28 4.42
CA ALA A 22 -14.89 -1.16 5.04
C ALA A 22 -13.42 -1.49 5.19
N HIS A 23 -12.62 -0.70 4.50
CA HIS A 23 -11.25 -0.36 4.84
C HIS A 23 -10.36 -1.58 5.14
N HIS A 24 -9.45 -1.82 4.22
CA HIS A 24 -8.23 -2.57 4.54
C HIS A 24 -7.66 -1.99 5.83
N SER A 25 -7.88 -2.68 6.93
CA SER A 25 -7.31 -2.25 8.18
C SER A 25 -5.80 -2.36 8.02
N PHE A 26 -5.06 -1.31 8.40
CA PHE A 26 -3.61 -1.35 8.49
C PHE A 26 -3.08 -2.47 9.40
N ALA A 27 -3.99 -3.20 10.03
CA ALA A 27 -3.73 -4.35 10.90
C ALA A 27 -2.99 -5.51 10.23
N MET A 28 -3.01 -5.61 8.90
CA MET A 28 -2.26 -6.63 8.14
C MET A 28 -0.76 -6.37 8.11
N PHE A 29 -0.33 -5.12 8.28
CA PHE A 29 1.08 -4.73 8.29
C PHE A 29 1.64 -4.76 9.72
N ASP A 30 2.90 -5.15 9.84
CA ASP A 30 3.62 -5.13 11.10
C ASP A 30 4.28 -3.76 11.31
N ALA A 31 3.56 -2.86 11.99
CA ALA A 31 4.01 -1.49 12.22
C ALA A 31 5.23 -1.40 13.17
N GLU A 32 5.54 -2.47 13.91
CA GLU A 32 6.71 -2.53 14.79
C GLU A 32 7.98 -2.93 14.04
N GLN A 33 7.84 -3.44 12.81
CA GLN A 33 8.96 -3.80 11.97
C GLN A 33 9.12 -2.84 10.79
N THR A 34 10.36 -2.57 10.47
CA THR A 34 10.74 -1.78 9.29
C THR A 34 11.80 -2.54 8.49
N VAL A 35 11.55 -2.70 7.21
CA VAL A 35 12.44 -3.40 6.28
C VAL A 35 12.84 -2.43 5.18
N THR A 36 14.13 -2.46 4.79
CA THR A 36 14.64 -1.66 3.67
C THR A 36 15.28 -2.59 2.64
N PHE A 37 14.86 -2.45 1.39
CA PHE A 37 15.46 -3.12 0.25
C PHE A 37 15.97 -2.14 -0.80
N GLN A 38 17.00 -2.56 -1.52
CA GLN A 38 17.35 -2.01 -2.81
C GLN A 38 16.86 -2.99 -3.89
N GLY A 39 16.26 -2.44 -4.93
CA GLY A 39 15.73 -3.28 -6.00
C GLY A 39 15.41 -2.50 -7.26
N THR A 40 14.96 -3.24 -8.27
CA THR A 40 14.60 -2.70 -9.57
C THR A 40 13.08 -2.65 -9.70
N VAL A 41 12.55 -1.49 -10.09
CA VAL A 41 11.12 -1.30 -10.31
C VAL A 41 10.66 -2.23 -11.43
N LYS A 42 9.66 -3.05 -11.14
CA LYS A 42 8.96 -3.88 -12.14
C LYS A 42 7.73 -3.17 -12.65
N GLU A 43 7.01 -2.47 -11.77
CA GLU A 43 5.79 -1.76 -12.12
C GLU A 43 5.49 -0.67 -11.08
N PHE A 44 5.00 0.47 -11.55
CA PHE A 44 4.42 1.50 -10.71
C PHE A 44 2.99 1.79 -11.17
N GLU A 45 2.04 1.32 -10.39
CA GLU A 45 0.62 1.43 -10.63
C GLU A 45 0.06 2.68 -9.96
N TRP A 46 -0.26 3.70 -10.76
CA TRP A 46 -0.79 4.98 -10.28
C TRP A 46 -2.31 4.99 -10.35
N ARG A 47 -2.98 4.54 -9.30
CA ARG A 47 -4.45 4.43 -9.27
C ARG A 47 -5.03 4.68 -7.88
N ASN A 48 -6.33 4.98 -7.84
CA ASN A 48 -7.13 5.01 -6.62
C ASN A 48 -7.66 3.60 -6.27
N PRO A 49 -7.89 3.31 -4.97
CA PRO A 49 -7.68 4.18 -3.81
C PRO A 49 -6.20 4.28 -3.39
N HIS A 50 -5.37 3.31 -3.77
CA HIS A 50 -3.95 3.25 -3.44
C HIS A 50 -3.11 2.94 -4.67
N ALA A 51 -1.99 3.64 -4.80
CA ALA A 51 -0.96 3.29 -5.76
C ALA A 51 -0.16 2.06 -5.27
N TRP A 52 0.47 1.35 -6.20
CA TRP A 52 1.27 0.16 -5.90
C TRP A 52 2.63 0.27 -6.57
N LEU A 53 3.67 -0.06 -5.81
CA LEU A 53 5.03 -0.17 -6.32
C LEU A 53 5.49 -1.63 -6.23
N ARG A 54 5.76 -2.24 -7.39
CA ARG A 54 6.31 -3.58 -7.47
C ARG A 54 7.79 -3.52 -7.75
N VAL A 55 8.59 -4.15 -6.88
CA VAL A 55 10.05 -4.10 -6.93
C VAL A 55 10.62 -5.51 -6.96
N MET A 56 11.50 -5.76 -7.89
CA MET A 56 12.31 -6.98 -7.93
C MET A 56 13.51 -6.81 -6.99
N VAL A 57 13.66 -7.70 -6.04
CA VAL A 57 14.72 -7.69 -5.02
C VAL A 57 15.43 -9.03 -5.06
N ASN A 58 16.75 -9.05 -4.97
CA ASN A 58 17.49 -10.30 -4.83
C ASN A 58 17.28 -10.87 -3.43
N ASP A 59 16.68 -12.05 -3.37
CA ASP A 59 16.50 -12.79 -2.12
C ASP A 59 17.84 -13.32 -1.63
N GLU A 60 18.26 -12.91 -0.44
CA GLU A 60 19.55 -13.30 0.15
C GLU A 60 19.70 -14.81 0.35
N LYS A 61 18.58 -15.51 0.59
CA LYS A 61 18.59 -16.96 0.84
C LYS A 61 18.73 -17.79 -0.43
N SER A 62 18.05 -17.40 -1.48
CA SER A 62 18.03 -18.15 -2.75
C SER A 62 18.95 -17.57 -3.81
N GLY A 63 19.40 -16.33 -3.65
CA GLY A 63 20.16 -15.59 -4.67
C GLY A 63 19.36 -15.25 -5.92
N LYS A 64 18.04 -15.49 -5.91
CA LYS A 64 17.15 -15.25 -7.04
C LYS A 64 16.34 -13.99 -6.86
N PRO A 65 15.99 -13.28 -7.94
CA PRO A 65 15.11 -12.14 -7.85
C PRO A 65 13.70 -12.58 -7.46
N VAL A 66 13.10 -11.89 -6.50
CA VAL A 66 11.74 -12.09 -6.03
C VAL A 66 10.97 -10.77 -6.10
N LEU A 67 9.67 -10.86 -6.37
CA LEU A 67 8.80 -9.68 -6.49
C LEU A 67 8.22 -9.31 -5.12
N TRP A 68 8.36 -8.03 -4.76
CA TRP A 68 7.69 -7.40 -3.62
C TRP A 68 6.65 -6.41 -4.09
N ALA A 69 5.47 -6.42 -3.47
CA ALA A 69 4.38 -5.48 -3.76
C ALA A 69 4.14 -4.55 -2.57
N LEU A 70 4.39 -3.27 -2.76
CA LEU A 70 4.25 -2.26 -1.72
C LEU A 70 3.01 -1.41 -1.99
N GLU A 71 2.14 -1.31 -0.97
CA GLU A 71 0.98 -0.43 -0.99
C GLU A 71 1.40 0.98 -0.59
N LEU A 72 1.14 1.94 -1.46
CA LEU A 72 1.38 3.36 -1.24
C LEU A 72 0.08 4.08 -0.87
N SER A 73 0.18 5.38 -0.61
CA SER A 73 -0.98 6.25 -0.43
C SER A 73 -1.74 6.47 -1.74
N SER A 74 -2.87 7.15 -1.68
CA SER A 74 -3.60 7.56 -2.88
C SER A 74 -2.76 8.49 -3.76
N PRO A 75 -3.00 8.54 -5.09
CA PRO A 75 -2.32 9.45 -5.99
C PRO A 75 -2.31 10.91 -5.52
N ALA A 76 -3.45 11.42 -5.05
CA ALA A 76 -3.54 12.78 -4.55
C ALA A 76 -2.59 13.04 -3.37
N ARG A 77 -2.49 12.09 -2.45
CA ARG A 77 -1.58 12.21 -1.29
C ARG A 77 -0.12 12.05 -1.71
N LEU A 78 0.20 11.18 -2.66
CA LEU A 78 1.55 11.02 -3.19
C LEU A 78 2.06 12.31 -3.86
N VAL A 79 1.18 13.05 -4.55
CA VAL A 79 1.53 14.37 -5.11
C VAL A 79 1.97 15.34 -4.03
N THR A 80 1.28 15.38 -2.88
CA THR A 80 1.69 16.25 -1.75
C THR A 80 3.02 15.83 -1.13
N MET A 81 3.40 14.56 -1.29
CA MET A 81 4.70 14.02 -0.88
C MET A 81 5.80 14.28 -1.93
N GLY A 82 5.44 14.88 -3.05
CA GLY A 82 6.35 15.18 -4.15
C GLY A 82 6.57 14.03 -5.14
N MET A 83 5.68 13.05 -5.17
CA MET A 83 5.71 11.92 -6.10
C MET A 83 4.63 12.09 -7.18
N ARG A 84 4.92 11.67 -8.40
CA ARG A 84 4.03 11.71 -9.57
C ARG A 84 4.01 10.35 -10.25
N SER A 85 3.11 10.16 -11.19
CA SER A 85 2.99 8.92 -11.96
C SER A 85 4.25 8.54 -12.76
N ASP A 86 5.06 9.52 -13.09
CA ASP A 86 6.32 9.39 -13.82
C ASP A 86 7.58 9.47 -12.95
N SER A 87 7.42 9.50 -11.62
CA SER A 87 8.54 9.58 -10.66
C SER A 87 9.45 8.36 -10.69
N VAL A 88 8.89 7.21 -11.03
CA VAL A 88 9.62 5.96 -11.27
C VAL A 88 9.00 5.21 -12.44
N LYS A 89 9.81 4.42 -13.13
CA LYS A 89 9.40 3.59 -14.27
C LYS A 89 10.07 2.22 -14.19
N GLU A 90 9.58 1.26 -14.95
CA GLU A 90 10.16 -0.08 -15.05
C GLU A 90 11.66 0.02 -15.38
N GLY A 91 12.47 -0.74 -14.66
CA GLY A 91 13.92 -0.76 -14.80
C GLY A 91 14.67 0.20 -13.89
N ASP A 92 14.01 1.16 -13.24
CA ASP A 92 14.65 2.08 -12.30
C ASP A 92 15.11 1.35 -11.05
N ASN A 93 16.28 1.76 -10.53
CA ASN A 93 16.75 1.31 -9.22
C ASN A 93 16.24 2.24 -8.12
N VAL A 94 15.69 1.64 -7.08
CA VAL A 94 15.15 2.35 -5.92
C VAL A 94 15.60 1.70 -4.63
N SER A 95 15.71 2.48 -3.57
CA SER A 95 15.74 1.98 -2.20
C SER A 95 14.38 2.23 -1.58
N VAL A 96 13.74 1.20 -1.04
CA VAL A 96 12.40 1.30 -0.44
C VAL A 96 12.40 0.80 0.99
N THR A 97 11.70 1.52 1.85
CA THR A 97 11.49 1.18 3.26
C THR A 97 10.00 1.03 3.51
N PHE A 98 9.60 -0.01 4.22
CA PHE A 98 8.20 -0.36 4.42
C PHE A 98 7.97 -1.18 5.69
N HIS A 99 6.73 -1.22 6.17
CA HIS A 99 6.27 -2.19 7.17
C HIS A 99 5.87 -3.49 6.46
N PRO A 100 6.45 -4.65 6.81
CA PRO A 100 6.15 -5.91 6.14
C PRO A 100 4.76 -6.43 6.48
N MET A 101 4.26 -7.38 5.68
CA MET A 101 3.06 -8.13 5.99
C MET A 101 3.30 -9.04 7.19
N LYS A 102 2.35 -9.10 8.14
CA LYS A 102 2.41 -10.00 9.33
C LYS A 102 2.38 -11.48 8.97
N ASP A 103 1.76 -11.83 7.86
CA ASP A 103 1.64 -13.21 7.38
C ASP A 103 2.88 -13.73 6.65
N GLY A 104 3.92 -12.89 6.52
CA GLY A 104 5.17 -13.24 5.85
C GLY A 104 5.10 -13.23 4.31
N THR A 105 3.99 -12.83 3.71
CA THR A 105 3.91 -12.64 2.26
C THR A 105 4.80 -11.48 1.81
N ARG A 106 5.26 -11.51 0.55
CA ARG A 106 6.16 -10.51 -0.03
C ARG A 106 5.41 -9.23 -0.38
N GLY A 107 5.04 -8.49 0.65
CA GLY A 107 4.32 -7.23 0.55
C GLY A 107 4.56 -6.35 1.75
N GLY A 108 4.11 -5.11 1.69
CA GLY A 108 4.23 -4.19 2.80
C GLY A 108 3.59 -2.84 2.55
N GLN A 109 3.51 -2.06 3.61
CA GLN A 109 3.05 -0.69 3.58
C GLN A 109 4.25 0.25 3.41
N PHE A 110 4.24 1.02 2.34
CA PHE A 110 5.30 1.98 2.03
C PHE A 110 5.48 3.02 3.13
N ILE A 111 6.73 3.27 3.49
CA ILE A 111 7.15 4.35 4.41
C ILE A 111 7.91 5.42 3.64
N GLN A 112 8.98 5.03 2.96
CA GLN A 112 9.82 5.96 2.21
C GLN A 112 10.51 5.27 1.03
N ALA A 113 10.96 6.09 0.07
CA ALA A 113 11.86 5.63 -0.99
C ALA A 113 12.94 6.68 -1.30
N VAL A 114 14.08 6.19 -1.76
CA VAL A 114 15.07 7.00 -2.49
C VAL A 114 14.90 6.67 -3.96
N LEU A 115 14.53 7.68 -4.75
CA LEU A 115 14.29 7.57 -6.19
C LEU A 115 15.62 7.59 -6.98
N PRO A 116 15.62 7.24 -8.28
CA PRO A 116 16.84 7.20 -9.10
C PRO A 116 17.64 8.51 -9.14
N ASN A 117 16.95 9.65 -9.01
CA ASN A 117 17.56 10.97 -8.95
C ASN A 117 18.08 11.37 -7.55
N GLY A 118 18.06 10.47 -6.58
CA GLY A 118 18.44 10.70 -5.19
C GLY A 118 17.40 11.40 -4.33
N LYS A 119 16.25 11.76 -4.89
CA LYS A 119 15.16 12.38 -4.13
C LYS A 119 14.55 11.39 -3.15
N GLN A 120 14.37 11.83 -1.91
CA GLN A 120 13.62 11.07 -0.90
C GLN A 120 12.14 11.43 -0.95
N VAL A 121 11.31 10.40 -0.89
CA VAL A 121 9.85 10.49 -0.72
C VAL A 121 9.50 9.78 0.57
N ILE A 122 8.87 10.48 1.52
CA ILE A 122 8.56 9.97 2.85
C ILE A 122 7.07 10.14 3.10
N ARG A 123 6.41 9.09 3.58
CA ARG A 123 5.01 9.15 4.01
C ARG A 123 4.85 10.14 5.18
N ALA A 124 3.83 10.98 5.12
CA ALA A 124 3.66 12.10 6.07
C ALA A 124 3.67 11.65 7.55
N ASN A 125 3.08 10.50 7.86
CA ASN A 125 3.01 10.00 9.24
C ASN A 125 4.35 9.42 9.75
N ALA A 126 5.28 9.07 8.85
CA ALA A 126 6.61 8.59 9.23
C ALA A 126 7.58 9.72 9.59
N ARG A 127 7.24 10.97 9.28
CA ARG A 127 8.06 12.14 9.68
C ARG A 127 7.95 12.43 11.15
N ASP A 128 6.79 12.17 11.75
CA ASP A 128 6.54 12.49 13.16
C ASP A 128 7.21 11.48 14.10
N GLU A 129 7.41 10.24 13.66
CA GLU A 129 8.05 9.17 14.44
C GLU A 129 9.57 9.39 14.59
N ASN A 130 10.22 10.06 13.64
CA ASN A 130 11.67 10.34 13.67
C ASN A 130 12.03 11.63 14.43
N GLN A 131 11.08 12.44 14.87
CA GLN A 131 11.33 13.68 15.62
C GLN A 131 11.21 13.49 17.14
N THR A 132 10.87 12.30 17.61
CA THR A 132 10.64 12.00 19.04
C THR A 132 11.74 11.15 19.67
N GLN A 133 12.92 11.02 19.02
CA GLN A 133 14.10 10.37 19.62
C GLN A 133 15.22 11.35 19.82
#